data_2d59a811946c8b5d06a0372bfc7516e7
#
_entry.id   2d59a811946c8b5d06a0372bfc7516e7
#
_cell.length_a   1.000
_cell.length_b   1.000
_cell.length_c   1.000
_cell.angle_alpha   90.00
_cell.angle_beta   90.00
_cell.angle_gamma   90.00
#
_symmetry.space_group_name_H-M   'P 1'
#
loop_
_entity.id
_entity.type
_entity.pdbx_description
1 polymer ?
#
loop_
_entity_poly.entity_id
_entity_poly.type
_entity_poly.pdbx_seq_one_letter_code
_entity_poly.pdbx_strand_id
1 'polypeptide(L)'
;MKVLIVEDETAAARNLKTLLSQVEPEADVAGITESIEDTVEWLGKHPMPDLVFMDIHIADGESFRIFDLVDIEAPIIFTTAY
;
A
#
# COMPACT_ATOMS: atom_id res chain seq x y z
N MET A 1 0.43 -13.12 6.92
CA MET A 1 0.42 -12.44 5.62
C MET A 1 0.81 -10.98 5.79
N LYS A 2 1.83 -10.55 5.08
CA LYS A 2 2.32 -9.18 5.17
C LYS A 2 1.64 -8.30 4.13
N VAL A 3 1.09 -7.18 4.56
CA VAL A 3 0.32 -6.27 3.71
C VAL A 3 0.96 -4.89 3.71
N LEU A 4 1.09 -4.30 2.53
CA LEU A 4 1.48 -2.91 2.38
C LEU A 4 0.27 -2.10 1.96
N ILE A 5 0.06 -0.96 2.60
CA ILE A 5 -1.01 -0.03 2.24
C ILE A 5 -0.37 1.24 1.68
N VAL A 6 -0.73 1.60 0.45
CA VAL A 6 -0.26 2.82 -0.20
C VAL A 6 -1.44 3.79 -0.26
N GLU A 7 -1.44 4.75 0.63
CA GLU A 7 -2.55 5.68 0.81
C GLU A 7 -2.07 6.95 1.50
N ASP A 8 -2.32 8.11 0.90
CA ASP A 8 -1.85 9.38 1.46
C ASP A 8 -2.81 10.00 2.49
N GLU A 9 -4.06 9.53 2.54
CA GLU A 9 -4.98 9.98 3.57
C GLU A 9 -4.83 9.11 4.81
N THR A 10 -4.38 9.72 5.90
CA THR A 10 -4.14 9.00 7.15
C THR A 10 -5.40 8.29 7.66
N ALA A 11 -6.55 8.96 7.59
CA ALA A 11 -7.79 8.38 8.06
C ALA A 11 -8.20 7.18 7.22
N ALA A 12 -8.05 7.25 5.91
CA ALA A 12 -8.40 6.14 5.01
C ALA A 12 -7.48 4.95 5.24
N ALA A 13 -6.19 5.18 5.41
CA ALA A 13 -5.24 4.12 5.70
C ALA A 13 -5.55 3.43 7.02
N ARG A 14 -5.90 4.21 8.04
CA ARG A 14 -6.24 3.69 9.36
C ARG A 14 -7.52 2.86 9.32
N ASN A 15 -8.53 3.34 8.58
CA ASN A 15 -9.78 2.61 8.42
C ASN A 15 -9.56 1.27 7.73
N LEU A 16 -8.74 1.25 6.70
CA LEU A 16 -8.43 0.02 5.99
C LEU A 16 -7.70 -0.97 6.90
N LYS A 17 -6.74 -0.47 7.67
CA LYS A 17 -6.01 -1.31 8.62
C LYS A 17 -6.96 -1.92 9.64
N THR A 18 -7.90 -1.13 10.17
CA THR A 18 -8.89 -1.60 11.14
C THR A 18 -9.79 -2.67 10.52
N LEU A 19 -10.27 -2.43 9.30
CA LEU A 19 -11.10 -3.39 8.58
C LEU A 19 -10.38 -4.70 8.37
N LEU A 20 -9.12 -4.64 7.95
CA LEU A 20 -8.31 -5.84 7.74
C LEU A 20 -8.17 -6.65 9.02
N SER A 21 -7.98 -5.99 10.15
CA SER A 21 -7.84 -6.70 11.43
C SER A 21 -9.11 -7.43 11.83
N GLN A 22 -10.27 -6.97 11.36
CA GLN A 22 -11.55 -7.59 11.65
C GLN A 22 -11.91 -8.70 10.67
N VAL A 23 -11.61 -8.49 9.39
CA VAL A 23 -12.00 -9.41 8.32
C VAL A 23 -10.97 -10.52 8.13
N GLU A 24 -9.70 -10.18 8.29
CA GLU A 24 -8.59 -11.13 8.10
C GLU A 24 -7.57 -10.95 9.23
N PRO A 25 -7.83 -11.56 10.39
CA PRO A 25 -6.95 -11.37 11.56
C PRO A 25 -5.49 -11.77 11.33
N GLU A 26 -5.22 -12.61 10.33
CA GLU A 26 -3.86 -13.03 10.03
C GLU A 26 -3.11 -12.03 9.15
N ALA A 27 -3.79 -11.02 8.64
CA ALA A 27 -3.13 -9.98 7.86
C ALA A 27 -2.37 -9.05 8.80
N ASP A 28 -1.09 -8.86 8.50
CA ASP A 28 -0.22 -7.99 9.29
C ASP A 28 0.17 -6.82 8.39
N VAL A 29 -0.25 -5.62 8.76
CA VAL A 29 0.08 -4.42 8.00
C VAL A 29 1.53 -4.06 8.30
N ALA A 30 2.41 -4.45 7.39
CA ALA A 30 3.85 -4.26 7.55
C ALA A 30 4.26 -2.81 7.35
N GLY A 31 3.51 -2.05 6.57
CA GLY A 31 3.81 -0.65 6.35
C GLY A 31 2.66 0.10 5.71
N ILE A 32 2.70 1.42 5.87
CA ILE A 32 1.78 2.35 5.22
C ILE A 32 2.64 3.43 4.60
N THR A 33 2.51 3.62 3.29
CA THR A 33 3.28 4.64 2.58
C THR A 33 2.32 5.65 1.95
N GLU A 34 2.77 6.87 1.73
CA GLU A 34 1.90 7.99 1.36
C GLU A 34 2.19 8.54 -0.02
N SER A 35 3.31 8.18 -0.63
CA SER A 35 3.77 8.77 -1.89
C SER A 35 4.46 7.71 -2.74
N ILE A 36 4.69 8.07 -4.01
CA ILE A 36 5.47 7.22 -4.91
C ILE A 36 6.88 7.03 -4.35
N GLU A 37 7.52 8.14 -3.95
CA GLU A 37 8.87 8.12 -3.41
C GLU A 37 8.96 7.26 -2.16
N ASP A 38 8.01 7.45 -1.24
CA ASP A 38 7.97 6.71 0.01
C ASP A 38 7.79 5.21 -0.24
N THR A 39 6.92 4.86 -1.19
CA THR A 39 6.66 3.46 -1.53
C THR A 39 7.89 2.80 -2.14
N VAL A 40 8.55 3.47 -3.07
CA VAL A 40 9.77 2.96 -3.69
C VAL A 40 10.85 2.73 -2.64
N GLU A 41 11.01 3.69 -1.73
CA GLU A 41 11.98 3.56 -0.65
C GLU A 41 11.64 2.39 0.27
N TRP A 42 10.36 2.26 0.65
CA TRP A 42 9.93 1.18 1.52
C TRP A 42 10.20 -0.19 0.89
N LEU A 43 9.85 -0.34 -0.39
CA LEU A 43 10.05 -1.60 -1.10
C LEU A 43 11.53 -1.95 -1.24
N GLY A 44 12.40 -0.93 -1.28
CA GLY A 44 13.83 -1.14 -1.33
C GLY A 44 14.45 -1.60 -0.02
N LYS A 45 13.76 -1.40 1.09
CA LYS A 45 14.28 -1.67 2.43
C LYS A 45 13.65 -2.87 3.12
N HIS A 46 12.57 -3.39 2.57
CA HIS A 46 11.80 -4.46 3.20
C HIS A 46 11.58 -5.62 2.23
N PRO A 47 11.32 -6.82 2.73
CA PRO A 47 10.93 -7.93 1.85
C PRO A 47 9.63 -7.60 1.13
N MET A 48 9.44 -8.20 -0.04
CA MET A 48 8.20 -8.02 -0.80
C MET A 48 7.00 -8.45 0.05
N PRO A 49 5.97 -7.59 0.15
CA PRO A 49 4.76 -7.98 0.89
C PRO A 49 4.00 -9.07 0.14
N ASP A 50 3.07 -9.69 0.83
CA ASP A 50 2.21 -10.71 0.21
C ASP A 50 1.04 -10.10 -0.54
N LEU A 51 0.65 -8.88 -0.19
CA LEU A 51 -0.48 -8.19 -0.78
C LEU A 51 -0.27 -6.68 -0.64
N VAL A 52 -0.68 -5.92 -1.65
CA VAL A 52 -0.60 -4.46 -1.64
C VAL A 52 -1.99 -3.88 -1.89
N PHE A 53 -2.45 -3.01 -1.00
CA PHE A 53 -3.60 -2.15 -1.26
C PHE A 53 -3.05 -0.79 -1.69
N MET A 54 -3.56 -0.27 -2.78
CA MET A 54 -2.97 0.92 -3.40
C MET A 54 -4.05 1.86 -3.90
N ASP A 55 -4.05 3.09 -3.40
CA ASP A 55 -4.88 4.14 -3.97
C ASP A 55 -4.25 4.62 -5.28
N ILE A 56 -5.07 5.06 -6.20
CA ILE A 56 -4.60 5.53 -7.51
C ILE A 56 -3.92 6.88 -7.39
N HIS A 57 -4.52 7.80 -6.65
CA HIS A 57 -3.96 9.16 -6.49
C HIS A 57 -3.35 9.29 -5.10
N ILE A 58 -2.06 9.56 -5.06
CA ILE A 58 -1.32 9.74 -3.81
C ILE A 58 -0.54 11.06 -3.85
N ALA A 59 0.18 11.37 -2.78
CA ALA A 59 0.71 12.70 -2.53
C ALA A 59 1.50 13.32 -3.69
N ASP A 60 2.28 12.52 -4.41
CA ASP A 60 3.16 13.03 -5.47
C ASP A 60 2.81 12.54 -6.87
N GLY A 61 1.58 12.04 -7.06
CA GLY A 61 1.10 11.68 -8.38
C GLY A 61 0.27 10.43 -8.39
N GLU A 62 0.16 9.83 -9.56
CA GLU A 62 -0.58 8.58 -9.71
C GLU A 62 0.30 7.39 -9.34
N SER A 63 -0.22 6.51 -8.51
CA SER A 63 0.53 5.37 -8.00
C SER A 63 1.04 4.42 -9.08
N PHE A 64 0.43 4.44 -10.27
CA PHE A 64 0.91 3.63 -11.39
C PHE A 64 2.37 3.89 -11.74
N ARG A 65 2.88 5.09 -11.42
CA ARG A 65 4.28 5.41 -11.63
C ARG A 65 5.23 4.52 -10.85
N ILE A 66 4.75 3.93 -9.78
CA ILE A 66 5.57 3.02 -8.97
C ILE A 66 6.03 1.83 -9.82
N PHE A 67 5.17 1.34 -10.71
CA PHE A 67 5.50 0.19 -11.54
C PHE A 67 6.61 0.47 -12.56
N ASP A 68 6.83 1.75 -12.88
CA ASP A 68 7.94 2.14 -13.76
C ASP A 68 9.27 2.18 -13.01
N LEU A 69 9.22 2.22 -11.69
CA LEU A 69 10.41 2.43 -10.85
C LEU A 69 10.85 1.16 -10.14
N VAL A 70 9.92 0.28 -9.79
CA VAL A 70 10.22 -0.99 -9.11
C VAL A 70 9.27 -2.07 -9.61
N ASP A 71 9.72 -3.32 -9.53
CA ASP A 71 8.87 -4.46 -9.81
C ASP A 71 8.14 -4.85 -8.53
N ILE A 72 6.81 -4.93 -8.60
CA ILE A 72 6.00 -5.41 -7.50
C ILE A 72 5.42 -6.76 -7.92
N GLU A 73 5.89 -7.82 -7.28
CA GLU A 73 5.44 -9.18 -7.62
C GLU A 73 4.22 -9.60 -6.82
N ALA A 74 3.86 -8.84 -5.80
CA ALA A 74 2.69 -9.12 -4.98
C ALA A 74 1.40 -8.76 -5.72
N PRO A 75 0.30 -9.45 -5.45
CA PRO A 75 -1.01 -9.03 -5.93
C PRO A 75 -1.35 -7.62 -5.44
N ILE A 76 -2.02 -6.86 -6.27
CA ILE A 76 -2.38 -5.47 -5.94
C ILE A 76 -3.88 -5.32 -6.02
N ILE A 77 -4.47 -4.75 -4.98
CA ILE A 77 -5.87 -4.36 -4.96
C ILE A 77 -5.91 -2.84 -4.93
N PHE A 78 -6.49 -2.24 -5.96
CA PHE A 78 -6.64 -0.80 -6.00
C PHE A 78 -7.84 -0.39 -5.16
N THR A 79 -7.62 0.59 -4.28
CA THR A 79 -8.66 1.19 -3.48
C THR A 79 -8.89 2.57 -4.05
N THR A 80 -10.01 2.83 -4.63
CA THR A 80 -10.22 4.15 -5.18
C THR A 80 -11.20 4.89 -4.33
N ALA A 81 -10.91 6.17 -4.14
CA ALA A 81 -11.76 7.02 -3.41
C ALA A 81 -12.82 7.54 -4.33
N TYR A 82 -13.43 7.13 -4.96
CA TYR A 82 -14.41 7.84 -5.61
C TYR A 82 -15.25 7.36 -6.12
#